data_561b5dd56035319144601f40ad08710f
#
_entry.id   561b5dd56035319144601f40ad08710f
#
_cell.length_a   1.000
_cell.length_b   1.000
_cell.length_c   1.000
_cell.angle_alpha   90.00
_cell.angle_beta   90.00
_cell.angle_gamma   90.00
#
_symmetry.space_group_name_H-M   'P 1'
#
loop_
_entity.id
_entity.type
_entity.pdbx_description
1 polymer ?
#
loop_
_entity_poly.entity_id
_entity_poly.type
_entity_poly.pdbx_seq_one_letter_code
_entity_poly.pdbx_strand_id
1 'polypeptide(L)'
;MEERDDKFMERFADVLARSGWPRMSARIFAALMATPSGARTASELSALLGVGPSAISNGAKMLRTLSLVDVTRQSDRQIVYEVRPDAWMAAVASRDSELRALEGILTDGANATTDSRAIARLGETADFFAFLRAELPKLVERWRNTR
;
A
#
# COMPACT_ATOMS: atom_id res chain seq x y z
N MET A 1 13.76 12.90 17.36
CA MET A 1 13.70 11.46 17.09
C MET A 1 15.06 10.87 17.35
N GLU A 2 15.11 9.71 17.96
CA GLU A 2 16.38 9.08 18.35
C GLU A 2 17.07 8.45 17.13
N GLU A 3 18.41 8.29 17.24
CA GLU A 3 19.23 7.66 16.21
C GLU A 3 18.73 6.28 15.81
N ARG A 4 18.20 5.51 16.78
CA ARG A 4 17.64 4.19 16.56
C ARG A 4 16.42 4.23 15.62
N ASP A 5 15.57 5.23 15.81
CA ASP A 5 14.39 5.42 14.97
C ASP A 5 14.78 5.83 13.55
N ASP A 6 15.82 6.65 13.42
CA ASP A 6 16.33 7.06 12.09
C ASP A 6 16.84 5.85 11.31
N LYS A 7 17.58 4.96 11.96
CA LYS A 7 18.07 3.73 11.33
C LYS A 7 16.93 2.81 10.92
N PHE A 8 15.93 2.67 11.76
CA PHE A 8 14.74 1.87 11.44
C PHE A 8 14.01 2.44 10.22
N MET A 9 13.75 3.74 10.22
CA MET A 9 13.06 4.39 9.12
C MET A 9 13.78 4.19 7.80
N GLU A 10 15.11 4.37 7.81
CA GLU A 10 15.92 4.22 6.61
C GLU A 10 15.90 2.78 6.09
N ARG A 11 16.07 1.80 6.97
CA ARG A 11 16.06 0.39 6.61
C ARG A 11 14.69 -0.06 6.09
N PHE A 12 13.63 0.37 6.76
CA PHE A 12 12.26 0.03 6.37
C PHE A 12 11.93 0.63 5.01
N ALA A 13 12.26 1.92 4.82
CA ALA A 13 12.04 2.60 3.55
C ALA A 13 12.82 1.94 2.40
N ASP A 14 14.04 1.49 2.67
CA ASP A 14 14.86 0.80 1.66
C ASP A 14 14.22 -0.52 1.22
N VAL A 15 13.70 -1.31 2.15
CA VAL A 15 13.03 -2.57 1.82
C VAL A 15 11.77 -2.31 1.00
N LEU A 16 10.96 -1.33 1.41
CA LEU A 16 9.74 -0.98 0.67
C LEU A 16 10.06 -0.49 -0.74
N ALA A 17 11.09 0.35 -0.88
CA ALA A 17 11.51 0.86 -2.19
C ALA A 17 11.99 -0.28 -3.10
N ARG A 18 12.74 -1.24 -2.55
CA ARG A 18 13.16 -2.42 -3.30
C ARG A 18 11.99 -3.31 -3.71
N SER A 19 10.90 -3.25 -2.95
CA SER A 19 9.67 -3.98 -3.26
C SER A 19 8.81 -3.27 -4.31
N GLY A 20 9.26 -2.12 -4.82
CA GLY A 20 8.56 -1.40 -5.86
C GLY A 20 7.84 -0.14 -5.43
N TRP A 21 7.89 0.23 -4.15
CA TRP A 21 7.26 1.46 -3.67
C TRP A 21 8.04 2.68 -4.15
N PRO A 22 7.35 3.78 -4.51
CA PRO A 22 8.04 5.06 -4.71
C PRO A 22 8.80 5.43 -3.45
N ARG A 23 10.00 5.96 -3.63
CA ARG A 23 10.92 6.23 -2.51
C ARG A 23 10.30 7.14 -1.46
N MET A 24 9.66 8.22 -1.88
CA MET A 24 9.08 9.17 -0.93
C MET A 24 7.91 8.55 -0.17
N SER A 25 7.08 7.75 -0.85
CA SER A 25 5.98 7.01 -0.19
C SER A 25 6.53 6.10 0.91
N ALA A 26 7.60 5.38 0.61
CA ALA A 26 8.26 4.48 1.56
C ALA A 26 8.79 5.25 2.77
N ARG A 27 9.43 6.40 2.53
CA ARG A 27 9.99 7.24 3.60
C ARG A 27 8.89 7.81 4.50
N ILE A 28 7.81 8.29 3.92
CA ILE A 28 6.68 8.83 4.69
C ILE A 28 6.06 7.73 5.56
N PHE A 29 5.80 6.57 4.97
CA PHE A 29 5.19 5.47 5.71
C PHE A 29 6.09 4.99 6.85
N ALA A 30 7.39 4.85 6.60
CA ALA A 30 8.34 4.46 7.62
C ALA A 30 8.40 5.47 8.77
N ALA A 31 8.37 6.77 8.44
CA ALA A 31 8.37 7.84 9.44
C ALA A 31 7.12 7.77 10.32
N LEU A 32 5.94 7.55 9.71
CA LEU A 32 4.70 7.44 10.47
C LEU A 32 4.67 6.20 11.35
N MET A 33 5.16 5.08 10.84
CA MET A 33 5.24 3.83 11.61
C MET A 33 6.15 3.96 12.83
N ALA A 34 7.23 4.75 12.72
CA ALA A 34 8.16 4.97 13.82
C ALA A 34 7.68 6.04 14.81
N THR A 35 6.71 6.84 14.44
CA THR A 35 6.18 7.89 15.31
C THR A 35 5.27 7.26 16.37
N PRO A 36 5.47 7.58 17.67
CA PRO A 36 4.68 6.95 18.73
C PRO A 36 3.17 7.08 18.56
N SER A 37 2.68 8.23 18.08
CA SER A 37 1.25 8.44 17.84
C SER A 37 0.78 7.85 16.52
N GLY A 38 1.70 7.51 15.62
CA GLY A 38 1.38 7.09 14.26
C GLY A 38 0.92 8.23 13.36
N ALA A 39 1.00 9.48 13.83
CA ALA A 39 0.47 10.64 13.12
C ALA A 39 1.47 11.79 13.13
N ARG A 40 1.55 12.50 12.00
CA ARG A 40 2.37 13.71 11.87
C ARG A 40 1.70 14.69 10.91
N THR A 41 1.92 15.97 11.15
CA THR A 41 1.49 16.99 10.18
C THR A 41 2.38 16.93 8.93
N ALA A 42 1.87 17.47 7.84
CA ALA A 42 2.66 17.62 6.61
C ALA A 42 3.95 18.41 6.87
N SER A 43 3.87 19.45 7.69
CA SER A 43 5.02 20.28 8.07
C SER A 43 6.06 19.47 8.85
N GLU A 44 5.61 18.65 9.80
CA GLU A 44 6.50 17.80 10.57
C GLU A 44 7.21 16.76 9.69
N LEU A 45 6.48 16.16 8.74
CA LEU A 45 7.08 15.22 7.79
C LEU A 45 8.08 15.92 6.88
N SER A 46 7.73 17.12 6.41
CA SER A 46 8.62 17.92 5.57
C SER A 46 9.93 18.21 6.27
N ALA A 47 9.87 18.64 7.54
CA ALA A 47 11.06 18.91 8.34
C ALA A 47 11.85 17.64 8.63
N LEU A 48 11.17 16.57 9.01
CA LEU A 48 11.81 15.30 9.37
C LEU A 48 12.55 14.68 8.18
N LEU A 49 11.94 14.72 7.00
CA LEU A 49 12.49 14.08 5.81
C LEU A 49 13.35 15.02 4.96
N GLY A 50 13.39 16.30 5.30
CA GLY A 50 14.21 17.29 4.60
C GLY A 50 13.72 17.56 3.18
N VAL A 51 12.40 17.60 2.96
CA VAL A 51 11.81 17.80 1.64
C VAL A 51 10.72 18.87 1.70
N GLY A 52 10.28 19.34 0.54
CA GLY A 52 9.23 20.35 0.45
C GLY A 52 7.81 19.78 0.58
N PRO A 53 6.82 20.68 0.76
CA PRO A 53 5.43 20.26 0.93
C PRO A 53 4.87 19.43 -0.24
N SER A 54 5.24 19.77 -1.48
CA SER A 54 4.74 19.03 -2.64
C SER A 54 5.26 17.60 -2.69
N ALA A 55 6.50 17.36 -2.22
CA ALA A 55 7.05 16.01 -2.14
C ALA A 55 6.26 15.17 -1.14
N ILE A 56 5.86 15.75 -0.01
CA ILE A 56 5.01 15.05 0.97
C ILE A 56 3.64 14.73 0.36
N SER A 57 2.98 15.72 -0.24
CA SER A 57 1.66 15.52 -0.85
C SER A 57 1.70 14.45 -1.94
N ASN A 58 2.69 14.50 -2.82
CA ASN A 58 2.83 13.52 -3.92
C ASN A 58 3.18 12.14 -3.38
N GLY A 59 4.08 12.05 -2.41
CA GLY A 59 4.48 10.79 -1.82
C GLY A 59 3.34 10.10 -1.06
N ALA A 60 2.43 10.87 -0.49
CA ALA A 60 1.31 10.32 0.28
C ALA A 60 0.18 9.77 -0.60
N LYS A 61 0.14 10.10 -1.89
CA LYS A 61 -0.95 9.67 -2.77
C LYS A 61 -1.13 8.15 -2.82
N MET A 62 -0.03 7.41 -2.98
CA MET A 62 -0.09 5.96 -3.01
C MET A 62 -0.59 5.41 -1.68
N LEU A 63 -0.11 5.97 -0.58
CA LEU A 63 -0.49 5.53 0.77
C LEU A 63 -1.99 5.71 1.02
N ARG A 64 -2.55 6.81 0.51
CA ARG A 64 -3.98 7.08 0.60
C ARG A 64 -4.78 6.12 -0.29
N THR A 65 -4.32 5.91 -1.51
CA THR A 65 -4.98 5.02 -2.47
C THR A 65 -5.05 3.59 -1.94
N LEU A 66 -3.99 3.13 -1.26
CA LEU A 66 -3.94 1.79 -0.67
C LEU A 66 -4.60 1.73 0.71
N SER A 67 -5.15 2.83 1.20
CA SER A 67 -5.81 2.92 2.52
C SER A 67 -4.85 2.60 3.67
N LEU A 68 -3.58 2.89 3.49
CA LEU A 68 -2.56 2.71 4.53
C LEU A 68 -2.55 3.87 5.52
N VAL A 69 -2.93 5.06 5.07
CA VAL A 69 -2.99 6.26 5.91
C VAL A 69 -4.30 6.99 5.71
N ASP A 70 -4.74 7.65 6.77
CA ASP A 70 -5.84 8.60 6.73
C ASP A 70 -5.26 10.02 6.70
N VAL A 71 -5.98 10.92 6.04
CA VAL A 71 -5.57 12.32 5.92
C VAL A 71 -6.71 13.19 6.46
N THR A 72 -6.40 14.03 7.44
CA THR A 72 -7.38 14.95 8.01
C THR A 72 -6.84 16.36 7.92
N ARG A 73 -7.76 17.32 7.77
CA ARG A 73 -7.42 18.74 7.82
C ARG A 73 -7.94 19.29 9.13
N GLN A 74 -7.04 19.85 9.93
CA GLN A 74 -7.39 20.41 11.23
C GLN A 74 -7.97 21.83 11.07
N SER A 75 -8.51 22.37 12.16
CA SER A 75 -9.14 23.69 12.18
C SER A 75 -8.17 24.83 11.81
N ASP A 76 -6.86 24.63 12.05
CA ASP A 76 -5.80 25.57 11.66
C ASP A 76 -5.29 25.34 10.24
N ARG A 77 -6.01 24.54 9.45
CA ARG A 77 -5.69 24.17 8.08
C ARG A 77 -4.46 23.25 7.94
N GLN A 78 -3.91 22.78 9.04
CA GLN A 78 -2.82 21.80 8.97
C GLN A 78 -3.34 20.46 8.46
N ILE A 79 -2.56 19.82 7.61
CA ILE A 79 -2.87 18.48 7.11
C ILE A 79 -2.13 17.47 7.98
N VAL A 80 -2.86 16.48 8.51
CA VAL A 80 -2.31 15.44 9.36
C VAL A 80 -2.44 14.10 8.63
N TYR A 81 -1.33 13.37 8.55
CA TYR A 81 -1.28 12.01 8.02
C TYR A 81 -1.15 11.05 9.19
N GLU A 82 -1.98 10.02 9.20
CA GLU A 82 -1.99 9.04 10.28
C GLU A 82 -2.06 7.62 9.72
N VAL A 83 -1.20 6.74 10.22
CA VAL A 83 -1.25 5.31 9.86
C VAL A 83 -2.55 4.73 10.40
N ARG A 84 -3.28 4.00 9.57
CA ARG A 84 -4.49 3.31 10.01
C ARG A 84 -4.11 2.11 10.88
N PRO A 85 -4.87 1.86 11.97
CA PRO A 85 -4.59 0.69 12.81
C PRO A 85 -4.64 -0.63 12.05
N ASP A 86 -5.48 -0.70 11.01
CA ASP A 86 -5.66 -1.89 10.17
C ASP A 86 -5.01 -1.73 8.80
N ALA A 87 -3.96 -0.91 8.69
CA ALA A 87 -3.37 -0.50 7.42
C ALA A 87 -3.10 -1.65 6.45
N TRP A 88 -2.42 -2.70 6.91
CA TRP A 88 -2.06 -3.82 6.04
C TRP A 88 -3.27 -4.67 5.65
N MET A 89 -4.23 -4.84 6.54
CA MET A 89 -5.48 -5.53 6.22
C MET A 89 -6.28 -4.75 5.19
N ALA A 90 -6.35 -3.43 5.36
CA ALA A 90 -7.03 -2.55 4.41
C ALA A 90 -6.34 -2.59 3.04
N ALA A 91 -5.00 -2.61 3.02
CA ALA A 91 -4.24 -2.69 1.78
C ALA A 91 -4.51 -4.01 1.05
N VAL A 92 -4.57 -5.12 1.76
CA VAL A 92 -4.89 -6.43 1.17
C VAL A 92 -6.32 -6.42 0.61
N ALA A 93 -7.27 -5.89 1.39
CA ALA A 93 -8.67 -5.83 0.97
C ALA A 93 -8.84 -4.95 -0.28
N SER A 94 -8.05 -3.88 -0.42
CA SER A 94 -8.13 -2.98 -1.57
C SER A 94 -7.63 -3.61 -2.87
N ARG A 95 -6.96 -4.76 -2.80
CA ARG A 95 -6.45 -5.47 -3.99
C ARG A 95 -7.55 -6.19 -4.77
N ASP A 96 -8.74 -6.38 -4.19
CA ASP A 96 -9.80 -7.15 -4.86
C ASP A 96 -10.12 -6.63 -6.26
N SER A 97 -10.26 -5.32 -6.41
CA SER A 97 -10.61 -4.74 -7.72
C SER A 97 -9.51 -4.93 -8.76
N GLU A 98 -8.23 -4.83 -8.35
CA GLU A 98 -7.09 -5.07 -9.26
C GLU A 98 -7.03 -6.53 -9.68
N LEU A 99 -7.19 -7.45 -8.73
CA LEU A 99 -7.17 -8.89 -9.01
C LEU A 99 -8.33 -9.27 -9.92
N ARG A 100 -9.50 -8.68 -9.71
CA ARG A 100 -10.67 -8.89 -10.56
C ARG A 100 -10.42 -8.40 -11.98
N ALA A 101 -9.81 -7.22 -12.14
CA ALA A 101 -9.48 -6.67 -13.44
C ALA A 101 -8.46 -7.54 -14.18
N LEU A 102 -7.43 -8.01 -13.49
CA LEU A 102 -6.42 -8.91 -14.07
C LEU A 102 -7.05 -10.22 -14.52
N GLU A 103 -7.89 -10.82 -13.69
CA GLU A 103 -8.61 -12.05 -14.01
C GLU A 103 -9.46 -11.87 -15.27
N GLY A 104 -10.21 -10.77 -15.34
CA GLY A 104 -11.08 -10.48 -16.48
C GLY A 104 -10.31 -10.30 -17.77
N ILE A 105 -9.23 -9.53 -17.77
CA ILE A 105 -8.40 -9.31 -18.96
C ILE A 105 -7.78 -10.61 -19.44
N LEU A 106 -7.29 -11.44 -18.52
CA LEU A 106 -6.66 -12.72 -18.86
C LEU A 106 -7.70 -13.69 -19.43
N THR A 107 -8.90 -13.72 -18.88
CA THR A 107 -10.00 -14.55 -19.37
C THR A 107 -10.40 -14.11 -20.78
N ASP A 108 -10.54 -12.79 -20.99
CA ASP A 108 -10.86 -12.24 -22.32
C ASP A 108 -9.77 -12.60 -23.33
N GLY A 109 -8.51 -12.51 -22.94
CA GLY A 109 -7.39 -12.88 -23.80
C GLY A 109 -7.41 -14.34 -24.16
N ALA A 110 -7.73 -15.22 -23.22
CA ALA A 110 -7.85 -16.66 -23.48
C ALA A 110 -8.98 -16.96 -24.46
N ASN A 111 -10.07 -16.22 -24.38
CA ASN A 111 -11.22 -16.38 -25.27
C ASN A 111 -10.99 -15.76 -26.67
N ALA A 112 -10.04 -14.84 -26.80
CA ALA A 112 -9.77 -14.14 -28.05
C ALA A 112 -8.70 -14.81 -28.90
N THR A 113 -7.91 -15.73 -28.35
CA THR A 113 -6.84 -16.42 -29.10
C THR A 113 -7.28 -17.83 -29.49
N THR A 114 -6.69 -18.35 -30.59
CA THR A 114 -6.90 -19.74 -31.01
C THR A 114 -5.69 -20.63 -30.71
N ASP A 115 -4.59 -20.05 -30.23
CA ASP A 115 -3.38 -20.81 -29.91
C ASP A 115 -3.57 -21.54 -28.58
N SER A 116 -3.48 -22.85 -28.61
CA SER A 116 -3.73 -23.70 -27.43
C SER A 116 -2.77 -23.42 -26.27
N ARG A 117 -1.53 -23.06 -26.58
CA ARG A 117 -0.53 -22.76 -25.55
C ARG A 117 -0.83 -21.44 -24.85
N ALA A 118 -1.28 -20.45 -25.61
CA ALA A 118 -1.70 -19.17 -25.07
C ALA A 118 -2.96 -19.32 -24.23
N ILE A 119 -3.94 -20.10 -24.72
CA ILE A 119 -5.18 -20.38 -23.97
C ILE A 119 -4.84 -21.00 -22.61
N ALA A 120 -3.97 -22.00 -22.60
CA ALA A 120 -3.58 -22.68 -21.36
C ALA A 120 -2.89 -21.72 -20.38
N ARG A 121 -1.93 -20.94 -20.88
CA ARG A 121 -1.17 -20.02 -20.03
C ARG A 121 -2.05 -18.90 -19.45
N LEU A 122 -2.89 -18.29 -20.30
CA LEU A 122 -3.76 -17.20 -19.87
C LEU A 122 -4.85 -17.71 -18.92
N GLY A 123 -5.43 -18.86 -19.22
CA GLY A 123 -6.45 -19.47 -18.38
C GLY A 123 -5.93 -19.86 -17.01
N GLU A 124 -4.76 -20.49 -16.96
CA GLU A 124 -4.13 -20.88 -15.71
C GLU A 124 -3.80 -19.65 -14.85
N THR A 125 -3.31 -18.59 -15.47
CA THR A 125 -3.00 -17.34 -14.76
C THR A 125 -4.27 -16.69 -14.24
N ALA A 126 -5.34 -16.68 -15.04
CA ALA A 126 -6.64 -16.16 -14.58
C ALA A 126 -7.16 -16.94 -13.37
N ASP A 127 -7.02 -18.27 -13.41
CA ASP A 127 -7.46 -19.15 -12.32
C ASP A 127 -6.67 -18.87 -11.03
N PHE A 128 -5.38 -18.57 -11.15
CA PHE A 128 -4.57 -18.19 -10.00
C PHE A 128 -5.09 -16.91 -9.34
N PHE A 129 -5.39 -15.89 -10.14
CA PHE A 129 -5.92 -14.63 -9.59
C PHE A 129 -7.31 -14.82 -8.99
N ALA A 130 -8.16 -15.65 -9.59
CA ALA A 130 -9.46 -15.99 -9.01
C ALA A 130 -9.30 -16.67 -7.65
N PHE A 131 -8.36 -17.61 -7.56
CA PHE A 131 -8.05 -18.30 -6.30
C PHE A 131 -7.58 -17.30 -5.25
N LEU A 132 -6.63 -16.43 -5.59
CA LEU A 132 -6.11 -15.42 -4.68
C LEU A 132 -7.22 -14.52 -4.16
N ARG A 133 -8.08 -14.06 -5.05
CA ARG A 133 -9.18 -13.17 -4.70
C ARG A 133 -10.18 -13.83 -3.75
N ALA A 134 -10.37 -15.13 -3.89
CA ALA A 134 -11.25 -15.89 -2.99
C ALA A 134 -10.62 -16.14 -1.62
N GLU A 135 -9.31 -16.36 -1.58
CA GLU A 135 -8.62 -16.77 -0.34
C GLU A 135 -8.17 -15.59 0.53
N LEU A 136 -7.77 -14.46 -0.07
CA LEU A 136 -7.27 -13.31 0.70
C LEU A 136 -8.23 -12.83 1.79
N PRO A 137 -9.54 -12.64 1.53
CA PRO A 137 -10.47 -12.23 2.59
C PRO A 137 -10.54 -13.22 3.74
N LYS A 138 -10.41 -14.50 3.44
CA LYS A 138 -10.42 -15.56 4.47
C LYS A 138 -9.18 -15.47 5.35
N LEU A 139 -8.03 -15.19 4.77
CA LEU A 139 -6.79 -15.01 5.53
C LEU A 139 -6.88 -13.79 6.45
N VAL A 140 -7.40 -12.68 5.96
CA VAL A 140 -7.60 -11.47 6.75
C VAL A 140 -8.54 -11.76 7.92
N GLU A 141 -9.64 -12.47 7.68
CA GLU A 141 -10.61 -12.83 8.72
C GLU A 141 -9.97 -13.71 9.78
N ARG A 142 -9.20 -14.71 9.37
CA ARG A 142 -8.47 -15.56 10.31
C ARG A 142 -7.51 -14.76 11.18
N TRP A 143 -6.82 -13.80 10.60
CA TRP A 143 -5.91 -12.92 11.34
C TRP A 143 -6.68 -12.11 12.39
N ARG A 144 -7.81 -11.51 12.00
CA ARG A 144 -8.65 -10.74 12.92
C ARG A 144 -9.09 -11.58 14.10
N ASN A 145 -9.43 -12.84 13.85
CA ASN A 145 -9.93 -13.74 14.88
C ASN A 145 -8.84 -14.21 15.86
N THR A 146 -7.56 -13.97 15.55
CA THR A 146 -6.46 -14.29 16.46
C THR A 146 -6.11 -13.14 17.40
N ARG A 147 -6.76 -11.96 17.29
CA ARG A 147 -6.48 -10.76 18.09
C ARG A 147 -7.50 -10.55 19.18
#